data_5b267f0c564557733c5055fb8adc53c8
#
_entry.id   5b267f0c564557733c5055fb8adc53c8
#
_cell.length_a   1.000
_cell.length_b   1.000
_cell.length_c   1.000
_cell.angle_alpha   90.00
_cell.angle_beta   90.00
_cell.angle_gamma   90.00
#
_symmetry.space_group_name_H-M   'P 1'
#
loop_
_entity.id
_entity.type
_entity.pdbx_description
1 polymer ?
#
loop_
_entity_poly.entity_id
_entity_poly.type
_entity_poly.pdbx_seq_one_letter_code
_entity_poly.pdbx_strand_id
1 'polypeptide(L)'
;ETMLGDTAIAVNPKDERFKSIVGKTVIIPIVGRKIKIIEDDYADPEQGTGALKITPAHDFNDYDVGQRNNLEIINIFTEAGKINENAPKEYIGLDRFEARKRILKELKDQEFFVKEENIKNKVPYGDRSNSIIEPFLTEQWFADAEKLSVKAKEVVNSKKTNFFPENWSKTYFQW
;
A
#
# COMPACT_ATOMS: atom_id res chain seq x y z
N GLU A 1 11.39 -2.27 -7.37
CA GLU A 1 10.46 -2.60 -8.47
C GLU A 1 9.13 -1.88 -8.31
N THR A 2 8.65 -1.66 -7.07
CA THR A 2 7.37 -0.96 -6.84
C THR A 2 7.40 0.50 -7.32
N MET A 3 8.57 1.13 -7.46
CA MET A 3 8.74 2.45 -8.07
C MET A 3 8.04 2.56 -9.43
N LEU A 4 7.94 1.48 -10.19
CA LEU A 4 7.21 1.46 -11.46
C LEU A 4 5.72 1.80 -11.30
N GLY A 5 5.16 1.66 -10.09
CA GLY A 5 3.78 1.99 -9.73
C GLY A 5 3.62 3.30 -8.93
N ASP A 6 4.67 4.09 -8.76
CA ASP A 6 4.58 5.34 -8.01
C ASP A 6 3.63 6.34 -8.67
N THR A 7 2.84 7.06 -7.85
CA THR A 7 1.84 8.02 -8.32
C THR A 7 1.99 9.42 -7.74
N ALA A 8 2.79 9.57 -6.69
CA ALA A 8 3.15 10.87 -6.13
C ALA A 8 4.50 10.84 -5.40
N ILE A 9 5.03 12.02 -5.12
CA ILE A 9 6.03 12.26 -4.10
C ILE A 9 5.37 13.06 -2.99
N ALA A 10 5.40 12.57 -1.75
CA ALA A 10 4.93 13.28 -0.58
C ALA A 10 6.07 14.01 0.11
N VAL A 11 5.79 15.23 0.58
CA VAL A 11 6.67 16.04 1.41
C VAL A 11 5.90 16.57 2.60
N ASN A 12 6.55 16.76 3.73
CA ASN A 12 5.88 17.27 4.91
C ASN A 12 5.49 18.74 4.72
N PRO A 13 4.26 19.16 5.04
CA PRO A 13 3.83 20.55 4.90
C PRO A 13 4.64 21.55 5.75
N LYS A 14 5.31 21.06 6.79
CA LYS A 14 6.19 21.87 7.66
C LYS A 14 7.62 21.96 7.14
N ASP A 15 7.97 21.23 6.09
CA ASP A 15 9.31 21.22 5.52
C ASP A 15 9.50 22.36 4.51
N GLU A 16 10.09 23.45 4.98
CA GLU A 16 10.34 24.65 4.17
C GLU A 16 11.16 24.38 2.88
N ARG A 17 11.99 23.32 2.87
CA ARG A 17 12.84 22.98 1.73
C ARG A 17 12.06 22.72 0.46
N PHE A 18 10.85 22.18 0.61
CA PHE A 18 10.04 21.71 -0.51
C PHE A 18 8.85 22.61 -0.87
N LYS A 19 8.53 23.62 -0.07
CA LYS A 19 7.38 24.52 -0.30
C LYS A 19 7.31 25.09 -1.73
N SER A 20 8.44 25.42 -2.32
CA SER A 20 8.48 26.03 -3.66
C SER A 20 8.15 25.04 -4.80
N ILE A 21 8.16 23.73 -4.51
CA ILE A 21 7.94 22.69 -5.51
C ILE A 21 6.66 21.89 -5.31
N VAL A 22 5.94 22.07 -4.19
CA VAL A 22 4.63 21.47 -3.97
C VAL A 22 3.67 21.84 -5.10
N GLY A 23 2.88 20.89 -5.55
CA GLY A 23 1.96 21.02 -6.68
C GLY A 23 2.61 20.92 -8.06
N LYS A 24 3.95 20.96 -8.15
CA LYS A 24 4.68 20.70 -9.40
C LYS A 24 4.71 19.20 -9.70
N THR A 25 5.20 18.86 -10.89
CA THR A 25 5.37 17.49 -11.34
C THR A 25 6.83 17.12 -11.47
N VAL A 26 7.12 15.85 -11.20
CA VAL A 26 8.41 15.21 -11.47
C VAL A 26 8.20 14.03 -12.42
N ILE A 27 9.27 13.59 -13.06
CA ILE A 27 9.25 12.43 -13.96
C ILE A 27 9.90 11.26 -13.23
N ILE A 28 9.21 10.12 -13.17
CA ILE A 28 9.78 8.88 -12.62
C ILE A 28 10.83 8.39 -13.62
N PRO A 29 12.09 8.17 -13.20
CA PRO A 29 13.10 7.54 -14.05
C PRO A 29 12.61 6.18 -14.59
N ILE A 30 13.12 5.75 -15.74
CA ILE A 30 12.77 4.48 -16.38
C ILE A 30 11.33 4.47 -16.93
N VAL A 31 10.33 4.86 -16.13
CA VAL A 31 8.91 4.85 -16.50
C VAL A 31 8.53 6.02 -17.39
N GLY A 32 9.13 7.18 -17.18
CA GLY A 32 8.80 8.42 -17.89
C GLY A 32 7.46 9.05 -17.49
N ARG A 33 6.74 8.47 -16.52
CA ARG A 33 5.46 9.00 -16.04
C ARG A 33 5.66 10.26 -15.19
N LYS A 34 4.80 11.26 -15.42
CA LYS A 34 4.74 12.48 -14.61
C LYS A 34 3.86 12.23 -13.38
N ILE A 35 4.39 12.52 -12.20
CA ILE A 35 3.67 12.44 -10.93
C ILE A 35 3.75 13.77 -10.19
N LYS A 36 2.79 14.03 -9.30
CA LYS A 36 2.73 15.29 -8.54
C LYS A 36 3.55 15.21 -7.25
N ILE A 37 4.07 16.37 -6.83
CA ILE A 37 4.56 16.56 -5.47
C ILE A 37 3.39 17.06 -4.63
N ILE A 38 3.05 16.31 -3.57
CA ILE A 38 1.93 16.59 -2.66
C ILE A 38 2.44 16.87 -1.25
N GLU A 39 1.63 17.55 -0.47
CA GLU A 39 1.85 17.71 0.97
C GLU A 39 1.14 16.61 1.73
N ASP A 40 1.87 15.92 2.62
CA ASP A 40 1.29 14.93 3.51
C ASP A 40 2.14 14.78 4.78
N ASP A 41 1.50 14.81 5.96
CA ASP A 41 2.18 14.66 7.26
C ASP A 41 2.84 13.27 7.44
N TYR A 42 2.50 12.30 6.60
CA TYR A 42 3.14 10.99 6.58
C TYR A 42 4.62 11.05 6.19
N ALA A 43 5.03 12.03 5.39
CA ALA A 43 6.43 12.23 5.04
C ALA A 43 7.20 12.79 6.26
N ASP A 44 8.21 12.04 6.72
CA ASP A 44 9.08 12.46 7.82
C ASP A 44 10.24 13.29 7.30
N PRO A 45 10.37 14.60 7.68
CA PRO A 45 11.44 15.46 7.22
C PRO A 45 12.84 14.98 7.64
N GLU A 46 12.93 14.22 8.73
CA GLU A 46 14.19 13.71 9.29
C GLU A 46 14.63 12.39 8.65
N GLN A 47 13.74 11.73 7.90
CA GLN A 47 14.04 10.45 7.28
C GLN A 47 14.53 10.63 5.83
N GLY A 48 15.73 10.14 5.54
CA GLY A 48 16.33 10.21 4.20
C GLY A 48 16.47 11.63 3.68
N THR A 49 15.80 11.94 2.59
CA THR A 49 15.77 13.30 2.01
C THR A 49 14.62 14.16 2.55
N GLY A 50 13.67 13.57 3.26
CA GLY A 50 12.41 14.18 3.63
C GLY A 50 11.33 14.11 2.53
N ALA A 51 11.70 13.66 1.33
CA ALA A 51 10.76 13.39 0.24
C ALA A 51 10.51 11.89 0.12
N LEU A 52 9.24 11.49 0.15
CA LEU A 52 8.81 10.10 0.15
C LEU A 52 8.05 9.78 -1.13
N LYS A 53 8.44 8.69 -1.83
CA LYS A 53 7.67 8.17 -2.96
C LYS A 53 6.38 7.51 -2.43
N ILE A 54 5.30 7.60 -3.18
CA ILE A 54 3.99 7.02 -2.81
C ILE A 54 3.55 6.01 -3.88
N THR A 55 3.39 4.76 -3.43
CA THR A 55 2.96 3.62 -4.28
C THR A 55 1.70 2.98 -3.69
N PRO A 56 0.52 3.54 -3.88
CA PRO A 56 -0.71 3.12 -3.18
C PRO A 56 -1.11 1.66 -3.40
N ALA A 57 -0.71 1.05 -4.53
CA ALA A 57 -1.04 -0.34 -4.82
C ALA A 57 -0.21 -1.37 -4.03
N HIS A 58 0.94 -0.98 -3.46
CA HIS A 58 1.95 -1.91 -2.96
C HIS A 58 2.41 -1.65 -1.52
N ASP A 59 1.82 -0.67 -0.84
CA ASP A 59 2.07 -0.38 0.56
C ASP A 59 0.78 0.11 1.23
N PHE A 60 0.48 -0.40 2.43
CA PHE A 60 -0.75 -0.06 3.15
C PHE A 60 -0.79 1.42 3.57
N ASN A 61 0.33 1.97 4.02
CA ASN A 61 0.38 3.36 4.41
C ASN A 61 0.29 4.29 3.20
N ASP A 62 0.95 3.91 2.09
CA ASP A 62 0.87 4.64 0.82
C ASP A 62 -0.55 4.58 0.24
N TYR A 63 -1.29 3.47 0.50
CA TYR A 63 -2.70 3.37 0.13
C TYR A 63 -3.54 4.42 0.84
N ASP A 64 -3.36 4.60 2.16
CA ASP A 64 -4.06 5.61 2.93
C ASP A 64 -3.72 7.03 2.46
N VAL A 65 -2.43 7.30 2.16
CA VAL A 65 -2.01 8.56 1.52
C VAL A 65 -2.71 8.74 0.17
N GLY A 66 -2.75 7.68 -0.63
CA GLY A 66 -3.42 7.65 -1.93
C GLY A 66 -4.90 8.00 -1.84
N GLN A 67 -5.62 7.41 -0.89
CA GLN A 67 -7.05 7.64 -0.68
C GLN A 67 -7.35 9.10 -0.30
N ARG A 68 -6.65 9.65 0.72
CA ARG A 68 -6.91 11.03 1.16
C ARG A 68 -6.44 12.11 0.19
N ASN A 69 -5.49 11.80 -0.68
CA ASN A 69 -5.00 12.71 -1.74
C ASN A 69 -5.59 12.41 -3.13
N ASN A 70 -6.52 11.46 -3.23
CA ASN A 70 -7.16 11.05 -4.47
C ASN A 70 -6.16 10.71 -5.59
N LEU A 71 -5.12 9.93 -5.24
CA LEU A 71 -4.09 9.48 -6.17
C LEU A 71 -4.56 8.27 -6.99
N GLU A 72 -3.99 8.13 -8.16
CA GLU A 72 -4.16 6.92 -8.97
C GLU A 72 -3.52 5.71 -8.27
N ILE A 73 -4.15 4.54 -8.38
CA ILE A 73 -3.66 3.28 -7.82
C ILE A 73 -3.21 2.40 -8.98
N ILE A 74 -1.90 2.24 -9.14
CA ILE A 74 -1.30 1.48 -10.24
C ILE A 74 -0.67 0.21 -9.69
N ASN A 75 -1.38 -0.91 -9.82
CA ASN A 75 -0.83 -2.22 -9.50
C ASN A 75 0.10 -2.67 -10.63
N ILE A 76 1.35 -3.01 -10.28
CA ILE A 76 2.37 -3.48 -11.24
C ILE A 76 2.64 -4.98 -11.13
N PHE A 77 1.95 -5.71 -10.26
CA PHE A 77 2.13 -7.14 -10.09
C PHE A 77 0.96 -7.95 -10.63
N THR A 78 1.27 -9.15 -11.08
CA THR A 78 0.29 -10.23 -11.25
C THR A 78 0.09 -10.94 -9.91
N GLU A 79 -0.94 -11.80 -9.80
CA GLU A 79 -1.16 -12.67 -8.63
C GLU A 79 0.05 -13.59 -8.32
N ALA A 80 0.86 -13.90 -9.33
CA ALA A 80 2.07 -14.70 -9.18
C ALA A 80 3.32 -13.87 -8.78
N GLY A 81 3.17 -12.57 -8.47
CA GLY A 81 4.27 -11.69 -8.08
C GLY A 81 5.25 -11.38 -9.22
N LYS A 82 4.79 -11.48 -10.47
CA LYS A 82 5.54 -11.03 -11.66
C LYS A 82 5.10 -9.64 -12.07
N ILE A 83 5.97 -8.92 -12.75
CA ILE A 83 5.63 -7.59 -13.31
C ILE A 83 4.56 -7.73 -14.40
N ASN A 84 3.53 -6.90 -14.33
CA ASN A 84 2.42 -6.89 -15.27
C ASN A 84 2.54 -5.80 -16.36
N GLU A 85 1.51 -5.65 -17.18
CA GLU A 85 1.44 -4.73 -18.34
C GLU A 85 1.41 -3.24 -17.97
N ASN A 86 1.23 -2.87 -16.70
CA ASN A 86 1.26 -1.48 -16.25
C ASN A 86 2.69 -0.94 -16.11
N ALA A 87 3.67 -1.82 -16.19
CA ALA A 87 5.09 -1.48 -16.20
C ALA A 87 5.63 -1.32 -17.64
N PRO A 88 6.82 -0.72 -17.83
CA PRO A 88 7.48 -0.68 -19.13
C PRO A 88 7.70 -2.08 -19.70
N LYS A 89 7.57 -2.21 -21.03
CA LYS A 89 7.56 -3.50 -21.74
C LYS A 89 8.74 -4.41 -21.42
N GLU A 90 9.90 -3.85 -21.19
CA GLU A 90 11.15 -4.56 -20.88
C GLU A 90 11.16 -5.26 -19.51
N TYR A 91 10.20 -4.93 -18.65
CA TYR A 91 10.04 -5.52 -17.31
C TYR A 91 8.92 -6.54 -17.24
N ILE A 92 7.97 -6.51 -18.18
CA ILE A 92 6.78 -7.38 -18.14
C ILE A 92 7.18 -8.86 -18.09
N GLY A 93 6.57 -9.59 -17.17
CA GLY A 93 6.80 -11.03 -16.96
C GLY A 93 8.02 -11.38 -16.10
N LEU A 94 8.88 -10.41 -15.76
CA LEU A 94 10.00 -10.64 -14.85
C LEU A 94 9.49 -10.96 -13.45
N ASP A 95 10.22 -11.81 -12.74
CA ASP A 95 10.08 -11.95 -11.29
C ASP A 95 10.41 -10.60 -10.60
N ARG A 96 9.68 -10.27 -9.52
CA ARG A 96 9.84 -8.99 -8.83
C ARG A 96 11.26 -8.73 -8.33
N PHE A 97 11.98 -9.76 -7.88
CA PHE A 97 13.35 -9.60 -7.40
C PHE A 97 14.36 -9.43 -8.54
N GLU A 98 14.08 -10.02 -9.69
CA GLU A 98 14.88 -9.78 -10.90
C GLU A 98 14.64 -8.38 -11.45
N ALA A 99 13.38 -7.94 -11.47
CA ALA A 99 13.01 -6.57 -11.83
C ALA A 99 13.71 -5.54 -10.91
N ARG A 100 13.72 -5.77 -9.59
CA ARG A 100 14.44 -4.92 -8.62
C ARG A 100 15.92 -4.77 -8.95
N LYS A 101 16.60 -5.88 -9.20
CA LYS A 101 18.03 -5.86 -9.56
C LYS A 101 18.29 -5.07 -10.85
N ARG A 102 17.43 -5.27 -11.85
CA ARG A 102 17.55 -4.58 -13.14
C ARG A 102 17.30 -3.09 -13.01
N ILE A 103 16.25 -2.69 -12.27
CA ILE A 103 15.93 -1.28 -12.00
C ILE A 103 17.09 -0.59 -11.26
N LEU A 104 17.62 -1.21 -10.20
CA LEU A 104 18.75 -0.65 -9.47
C LEU A 104 19.97 -0.46 -10.36
N LYS A 105 20.26 -1.40 -11.25
CA LYS A 105 21.33 -1.26 -12.23
C LYS A 105 21.08 -0.08 -13.16
N GLU A 106 19.88 0.02 -13.72
CA GLU A 106 19.50 1.06 -14.66
C GLU A 106 19.51 2.46 -14.03
N LEU A 107 19.06 2.59 -12.76
CA LEU A 107 19.18 3.83 -12.00
C LEU A 107 20.64 4.24 -11.76
N LYS A 108 21.54 3.27 -11.54
CA LYS A 108 22.99 3.52 -11.42
C LYS A 108 23.58 4.00 -12.75
N ASP A 109 23.22 3.33 -13.84
CA ASP A 109 23.70 3.66 -15.19
C ASP A 109 23.22 5.06 -15.65
N GLN A 110 22.06 5.50 -15.17
CA GLN A 110 21.46 6.82 -15.44
C GLN A 110 21.84 7.90 -14.39
N GLU A 111 22.69 7.59 -13.42
CA GLU A 111 23.14 8.50 -12.36
C GLU A 111 22.03 8.98 -11.39
N PHE A 112 20.89 8.28 -11.34
CA PHE A 112 19.81 8.57 -10.38
C PHE A 112 19.99 7.86 -9.03
N PHE A 113 20.90 6.91 -8.92
CA PHE A 113 21.12 6.16 -7.70
C PHE A 113 22.05 6.92 -6.75
N VAL A 114 21.55 7.25 -5.54
CA VAL A 114 22.35 7.98 -4.53
C VAL A 114 23.03 7.01 -3.57
N LYS A 115 22.24 6.19 -2.87
CA LYS A 115 22.76 5.22 -1.88
C LYS A 115 21.74 4.12 -1.59
N GLU A 116 22.23 3.05 -1.00
CA GLU A 116 21.43 1.95 -0.46
C GLU A 116 21.79 1.76 1.01
N GLU A 117 20.78 1.64 1.88
CA GLU A 117 20.96 1.44 3.31
C GLU A 117 20.25 0.18 3.75
N ASN A 118 20.90 -0.61 4.61
CA ASN A 118 20.29 -1.78 5.21
C ASN A 118 19.38 -1.34 6.36
N ILE A 119 18.10 -1.64 6.23
CA ILE A 119 17.10 -1.41 7.28
C ILE A 119 16.55 -2.74 7.80
N LYS A 120 16.13 -2.76 9.06
CA LYS A 120 15.38 -3.88 9.62
C LYS A 120 13.90 -3.69 9.30
N ASN A 121 13.32 -4.59 8.53
CA ASN A 121 11.91 -4.57 8.19
C ASN A 121 11.24 -5.90 8.56
N LYS A 122 9.94 -5.86 8.91
CA LYS A 122 9.13 -7.05 9.11
C LYS A 122 8.50 -7.41 7.76
N VAL A 123 8.90 -8.54 7.20
CA VAL A 123 8.39 -9.04 5.94
C VAL A 123 7.42 -10.18 6.22
N PRO A 124 6.17 -10.14 5.73
CA PRO A 124 5.23 -11.24 5.90
C PRO A 124 5.60 -12.42 4.99
N TYR A 125 5.42 -13.62 5.52
CA TYR A 125 5.63 -14.89 4.81
C TYR A 125 4.38 -15.74 4.85
N GLY A 126 4.12 -16.48 3.80
CA GLY A 126 3.03 -17.45 3.74
C GLY A 126 3.35 -18.67 4.60
N ASP A 127 2.48 -19.04 5.52
CA ASP A 127 2.67 -20.12 6.49
C ASP A 127 2.98 -21.49 5.85
N ARG A 128 2.43 -21.74 4.65
CA ARG A 128 2.60 -23.02 3.95
C ARG A 128 3.71 -23.00 2.91
N SER A 129 3.86 -21.88 2.22
CA SER A 129 4.80 -21.76 1.10
C SER A 129 6.16 -21.22 1.50
N ASN A 130 6.25 -20.56 2.66
CA ASN A 130 7.40 -19.76 3.11
C ASN A 130 7.83 -18.71 2.06
N SER A 131 6.88 -18.28 1.21
CA SER A 131 7.10 -17.25 0.21
C SER A 131 6.80 -15.87 0.81
N ILE A 132 7.55 -14.86 0.37
CA ILE A 132 7.28 -13.46 0.74
C ILE A 132 5.92 -13.06 0.17
N ILE A 133 5.08 -12.47 1.02
CA ILE A 133 3.76 -11.96 0.65
C ILE A 133 3.91 -10.48 0.32
N GLU A 134 3.41 -10.09 -0.85
CA GLU A 134 3.31 -8.70 -1.28
C GLU A 134 1.87 -8.19 -1.10
N PRO A 135 1.68 -6.91 -0.73
CA PRO A 135 0.35 -6.29 -0.77
C PRO A 135 -0.24 -6.37 -2.18
N PHE A 136 -1.47 -6.84 -2.28
CA PHE A 136 -2.18 -6.98 -3.54
C PHE A 136 -3.64 -6.56 -3.37
N LEU A 137 -4.05 -5.51 -4.07
CA LEU A 137 -5.41 -5.01 -4.02
C LEU A 137 -6.33 -5.91 -4.85
N THR A 138 -7.37 -6.42 -4.23
CA THR A 138 -8.40 -7.24 -4.87
C THR A 138 -9.74 -6.97 -4.22
N GLU A 139 -10.82 -7.18 -4.97
CA GLU A 139 -12.16 -7.09 -4.43
C GLU A 139 -12.42 -8.28 -3.50
N GLN A 140 -12.91 -7.98 -2.30
CA GLN A 140 -13.24 -8.97 -1.30
C GLN A 140 -14.70 -8.82 -0.87
N TRP A 141 -15.37 -9.95 -0.61
CA TRP A 141 -16.66 -9.95 0.03
C TRP A 141 -16.51 -9.44 1.46
N PHE A 142 -17.29 -8.43 1.80
CA PHE A 142 -17.36 -7.88 3.15
C PHE A 142 -18.81 -7.96 3.65
N ALA A 143 -19.00 -8.55 4.84
CA ALA A 143 -20.29 -8.54 5.54
C ALA A 143 -20.22 -7.51 6.68
N ASP A 144 -21.05 -6.47 6.63
CA ASP A 144 -21.22 -5.51 7.72
C ASP A 144 -21.94 -6.19 8.90
N ALA A 145 -21.16 -6.97 9.66
CA ALA A 145 -21.68 -7.76 10.77
C ALA A 145 -22.28 -6.87 11.87
N GLU A 146 -21.79 -5.66 12.04
CA GLU A 146 -22.34 -4.70 13.00
C GLU A 146 -23.79 -4.35 12.67
N LYS A 147 -24.07 -3.94 11.44
CA LYS A 147 -25.45 -3.67 10.99
C LYS A 147 -26.34 -4.91 10.99
N LEU A 148 -25.80 -6.04 10.51
CA LEU A 148 -26.56 -7.28 10.44
C LEU A 148 -26.93 -7.83 11.82
N SER A 149 -26.08 -7.63 12.83
CA SER A 149 -26.31 -8.13 14.19
C SER A 149 -27.36 -7.35 14.99
N VAL A 150 -27.71 -6.12 14.60
CA VAL A 150 -28.61 -5.25 15.38
C VAL A 150 -29.92 -5.97 15.72
N LYS A 151 -30.64 -6.46 14.72
CA LYS A 151 -31.92 -7.16 14.93
C LYS A 151 -31.74 -8.49 15.68
N ALA A 152 -30.67 -9.20 15.41
CA ALA A 152 -30.34 -10.45 16.09
C ALA A 152 -30.09 -10.24 17.59
N LYS A 153 -29.36 -9.21 17.97
CA LYS A 153 -29.16 -8.81 19.38
C LYS A 153 -30.46 -8.33 20.05
N GLU A 154 -31.28 -7.56 19.31
CA GLU A 154 -32.54 -7.01 19.82
C GLU A 154 -33.55 -8.12 20.21
N VAL A 155 -33.71 -9.18 19.40
CA VAL A 155 -34.67 -10.27 19.69
C VAL A 155 -34.27 -11.09 20.91
N VAL A 156 -32.98 -11.20 21.20
CA VAL A 156 -32.49 -11.84 22.43
C VAL A 156 -32.63 -10.92 23.64
N ASN A 157 -32.28 -9.65 23.53
CA ASN A 157 -32.44 -8.66 24.60
C ASN A 157 -33.91 -8.46 24.99
N SER A 158 -34.83 -8.47 24.01
CA SER A 158 -36.28 -8.36 24.25
C SER A 158 -36.91 -9.66 24.69
N LYS A 159 -36.14 -10.74 24.89
CA LYS A 159 -36.62 -12.09 25.26
C LYS A 159 -37.63 -12.72 24.28
N LYS A 160 -37.68 -12.22 23.04
CA LYS A 160 -38.47 -12.89 21.97
C LYS A 160 -37.82 -14.20 21.55
N THR A 161 -36.51 -14.30 21.69
CA THR A 161 -35.72 -15.53 21.54
C THR A 161 -34.92 -15.74 22.81
N ASN A 162 -34.98 -16.95 23.40
CA ASN A 162 -34.28 -17.30 24.61
C ASN A 162 -33.38 -18.51 24.36
N PHE A 163 -32.23 -18.53 24.98
CA PHE A 163 -31.32 -19.68 24.97
C PHE A 163 -31.62 -20.62 26.13
N PHE A 164 -31.52 -21.90 25.87
CA PHE A 164 -31.57 -22.93 26.92
C PHE A 164 -30.37 -23.87 26.77
N PRO A 165 -29.52 -23.98 27.78
CA PRO A 165 -29.48 -23.21 29.05
C PRO A 165 -29.18 -21.73 28.84
N GLU A 166 -29.61 -20.87 29.75
CA GLU A 166 -29.56 -19.43 29.65
C GLU A 166 -28.12 -18.87 29.54
N ASN A 167 -27.12 -19.60 30.05
CA ASN A 167 -25.71 -19.19 30.01
C ASN A 167 -25.15 -19.03 28.57
N TRP A 168 -25.78 -19.62 27.55
CA TRP A 168 -25.40 -19.42 26.15
C TRP A 168 -25.63 -18.00 25.66
N SER A 169 -26.47 -17.22 26.34
CA SER A 169 -26.65 -15.80 26.04
C SER A 169 -25.33 -15.03 26.13
N LYS A 170 -24.45 -15.37 27.09
CA LYS A 170 -23.13 -14.73 27.21
C LYS A 170 -22.25 -14.95 25.98
N THR A 171 -22.16 -16.21 25.54
CA THR A 171 -21.39 -16.56 24.33
C THR A 171 -21.94 -15.87 23.09
N TYR A 172 -23.27 -15.81 22.96
CA TYR A 172 -23.93 -15.14 21.85
C TYR A 172 -23.56 -13.64 21.74
N PHE A 173 -23.49 -12.92 22.85
CA PHE A 173 -23.15 -11.50 22.86
C PHE A 173 -21.65 -11.22 22.82
N GLN A 174 -20.81 -12.21 23.14
CA GLN A 174 -19.35 -12.07 23.03
C GLN A 174 -18.82 -12.31 21.61
N TRP A 175 -19.59 -12.97 20.79
CA TRP A 175 -19.24 -13.27 19.39
C TRP A 175 -19.69 -12.18 18.46
#